data_5a335217e18d281a8d762339fef76195
#
_entry.id   5a335217e18d281a8d762339fef76195
#
_cell.length_a   1.000
_cell.length_b   1.000
_cell.length_c   1.000
_cell.angle_alpha   90.00
_cell.angle_beta   90.00
_cell.angle_gamma   90.00
#
_symmetry.space_group_name_H-M   'P 1'
#
loop_
_entity.id
_entity.type
_entity.pdbx_description
1 polymer ?
#
loop_
_entity_poly.entity_id
_entity_poly.type
_entity_poly.pdbx_seq_one_letter_code
_entity_poly.pdbx_strand_id
1 'polypeptide(L)'
;LQLPKEEQEVKLNFKPLTESEKIFIRQALVNINNQELQKKLAHFRKVCLQRKKALLIENNDMKCKYCGAALIEKNDLCRVCQRYEKEKLRTEIVSILTSEPWLNYNDCQKYVKCDKMLFDSVKNSLKQYYYAKVYNNQSDIREEMTAVMLKTGMQPDKISEQLAQNIIKGLRRKY
;
A
#
# COMPACT_ATOMS: atom_id res chain seq x y z
N LEU A 1 -7.85 1.47 24.99
CA LEU A 1 -7.36 2.24 23.83
C LEU A 1 -6.29 3.20 24.34
N GLN A 2 -5.01 2.82 24.17
CA GLN A 2 -3.90 3.74 24.41
C GLN A 2 -3.78 4.64 23.19
N LEU A 3 -3.88 5.95 23.42
CA LEU A 3 -3.57 6.96 22.40
C LEU A 3 -2.13 6.78 21.93
N PRO A 4 -1.84 6.95 20.61
CA PRO A 4 -0.48 6.88 20.12
C PRO A 4 0.36 7.94 20.84
N LYS A 5 1.57 7.54 21.30
CA LYS A 5 2.56 8.45 21.88
C LYS A 5 2.75 9.62 20.92
N GLU A 6 2.67 10.84 21.44
CA GLU A 6 2.99 12.07 20.72
C GLU A 6 4.29 11.87 19.93
N GLU A 7 4.19 11.94 18.60
CA GLU A 7 5.38 11.97 17.75
C GLU A 7 6.16 13.22 18.15
N GLN A 8 7.36 13.03 18.69
CA GLN A 8 8.26 14.15 18.98
C GLN A 8 8.46 14.91 17.67
N GLU A 9 7.95 16.14 17.59
CA GLU A 9 8.18 17.04 16.47
C GLU A 9 9.69 17.28 16.35
N VAL A 10 10.29 16.70 15.33
CA VAL A 10 11.69 16.98 14.99
C VAL A 10 11.76 18.44 14.57
N LYS A 11 12.31 19.30 15.42
CA LYS A 11 12.57 20.72 15.13
C LYS A 11 13.66 20.84 14.08
N LEU A 12 13.26 20.88 12.81
CA LEU A 12 14.17 21.04 11.69
C LEU A 12 14.72 22.48 11.66
N ASN A 13 16.04 22.62 11.70
CA ASN A 13 16.73 23.90 11.54
C ASN A 13 16.75 24.31 10.05
N PHE A 14 15.77 25.10 9.63
CA PHE A 14 15.62 25.52 8.24
C PHE A 14 16.67 26.58 7.85
N LYS A 15 17.59 26.22 6.97
CA LYS A 15 18.52 27.19 6.37
C LYS A 15 17.85 28.01 5.27
N PRO A 16 18.21 29.30 5.11
CA PRO A 16 17.72 30.14 4.04
C PRO A 16 18.10 29.55 2.67
N LEU A 17 17.25 29.79 1.67
CA LEU A 17 17.54 29.44 0.28
C LEU A 17 18.57 30.38 -0.33
N THR A 18 19.45 29.84 -1.15
CA THR A 18 20.37 30.62 -1.99
C THR A 18 19.62 31.35 -3.10
N GLU A 19 20.23 32.37 -3.69
CA GLU A 19 19.60 33.10 -4.81
C GLU A 19 19.37 32.20 -6.04
N SER A 20 20.31 31.30 -6.34
CA SER A 20 20.14 30.31 -7.41
C SER A 20 18.91 29.40 -7.21
N GLU A 21 18.64 28.98 -5.96
CA GLU A 21 17.45 28.17 -5.65
C GLU A 21 16.16 28.96 -5.76
N LYS A 22 16.17 30.23 -5.39
CA LYS A 22 15.00 31.13 -5.57
C LYS A 22 14.71 31.36 -7.06
N ILE A 23 15.75 31.54 -7.88
CA ILE A 23 15.65 31.65 -9.34
C ILE A 23 15.07 30.36 -9.93
N PHE A 24 15.58 29.21 -9.54
CA PHE A 24 15.07 27.90 -9.97
C PHE A 24 13.57 27.71 -9.65
N ILE A 25 13.12 28.12 -8.45
CA ILE A 25 11.71 28.07 -8.08
C ILE A 25 10.88 28.98 -8.99
N ARG A 26 11.35 30.20 -9.27
CA ARG A 26 10.63 31.14 -10.14
C ARG A 26 10.53 30.63 -11.57
N GLN A 27 11.62 30.15 -12.15
CA GLN A 27 11.66 29.61 -13.52
C GLN A 27 10.70 28.43 -13.70
N ALA A 28 10.67 27.52 -12.71
CA ALA A 28 9.80 26.34 -12.76
C ALA A 28 8.29 26.66 -12.65
N LEU A 29 7.93 27.90 -12.35
CA LEU A 29 6.55 28.35 -12.17
C LEU A 29 6.08 29.41 -13.19
N VAL A 30 6.96 29.77 -14.13
CA VAL A 30 6.68 30.82 -15.15
C VAL A 30 5.43 30.50 -15.98
N ASN A 31 5.19 29.24 -16.30
CA ASN A 31 4.07 28.80 -17.15
C ASN A 31 2.73 28.67 -16.41
N ILE A 32 2.66 29.07 -15.13
CA ILE A 32 1.43 28.98 -14.35
C ILE A 32 0.71 30.34 -14.38
N ASN A 33 -0.39 30.43 -15.12
CA ASN A 33 -1.13 31.67 -15.32
C ASN A 33 -1.90 32.12 -14.07
N ASN A 34 -2.26 31.23 -13.16
CA ASN A 34 -2.98 31.56 -11.93
C ASN A 34 -1.99 32.04 -10.85
N GLN A 35 -2.02 33.33 -10.53
CA GLN A 35 -1.10 33.96 -9.55
C GLN A 35 -1.21 33.35 -8.13
N GLU A 36 -2.42 33.01 -7.69
CA GLU A 36 -2.61 32.43 -6.35
C GLU A 36 -2.02 31.03 -6.27
N LEU A 37 -2.26 30.19 -7.28
CA LEU A 37 -1.67 28.87 -7.42
C LEU A 37 -0.13 28.96 -7.52
N GLN A 38 0.38 29.92 -8.30
CA GLN A 38 1.82 30.16 -8.43
C GLN A 38 2.46 30.49 -7.08
N LYS A 39 1.84 31.36 -6.27
CA LYS A 39 2.32 31.69 -4.91
C LYS A 39 2.31 30.49 -3.98
N LYS A 40 1.23 29.69 -3.98
CA LYS A 40 1.12 28.48 -3.14
C LYS A 40 2.17 27.44 -3.53
N LEU A 41 2.38 27.22 -4.82
CA LEU A 41 3.41 26.28 -5.31
C LEU A 41 4.83 26.77 -5.05
N ALA A 42 5.09 28.09 -5.15
CA ALA A 42 6.37 28.68 -4.79
C ALA A 42 6.68 28.47 -3.31
N HIS A 43 5.70 28.70 -2.44
CA HIS A 43 5.82 28.44 -0.99
C HIS A 43 6.09 26.96 -0.71
N PHE A 44 5.30 26.08 -1.30
CA PHE A 44 5.49 24.62 -1.15
C PHE A 44 6.90 24.16 -1.58
N ARG A 45 7.37 24.58 -2.77
CA ARG A 45 8.72 24.25 -3.24
C ARG A 45 9.81 24.81 -2.33
N LYS A 46 9.64 26.06 -1.82
CA LYS A 46 10.54 26.66 -0.83
C LYS A 46 10.66 25.78 0.40
N VAL A 47 9.54 25.38 1.01
CA VAL A 47 9.51 24.54 2.20
C VAL A 47 10.16 23.17 1.93
N CYS A 48 9.86 22.55 0.79
CA CYS A 48 10.44 21.27 0.40
C CYS A 48 11.98 21.35 0.28
N LEU A 49 12.51 22.39 -0.36
CA LEU A 49 13.97 22.57 -0.50
C LEU A 49 14.64 22.86 0.84
N GLN A 50 14.04 23.70 1.69
CA GLN A 50 14.56 23.98 3.03
C GLN A 50 14.58 22.71 3.89
N ARG A 51 13.49 21.91 3.84
CA ARG A 51 13.42 20.62 4.55
C ARG A 51 14.47 19.64 4.03
N LYS A 52 14.65 19.55 2.72
CA LYS A 52 15.70 18.71 2.10
C LYS A 52 17.09 19.11 2.59
N LYS A 53 17.39 20.41 2.66
CA LYS A 53 18.68 20.91 3.19
C LYS A 53 18.89 20.56 4.67
N ALA A 54 17.89 20.77 5.49
CA ALA A 54 17.96 20.45 6.93
C ALA A 54 18.24 18.95 7.12
N LEU A 55 17.53 18.08 6.42
CA LEU A 55 17.70 16.63 6.49
C LEU A 55 19.08 16.16 5.98
N LEU A 56 19.61 16.80 4.92
CA LEU A 56 20.95 16.44 4.38
C LEU A 56 22.09 16.85 5.33
N ILE A 57 21.87 17.83 6.20
CA ILE A 57 22.88 18.29 7.17
C ILE A 57 22.86 17.45 8.44
N GLU A 58 21.66 17.08 8.91
CA GLU A 58 21.49 16.29 10.14
C GLU A 58 21.78 14.79 9.95
N ASN A 59 21.50 14.27 8.76
CA ASN A 59 21.65 12.85 8.43
C ASN A 59 22.64 12.67 7.28
N ASN A 60 23.95 12.81 7.59
CA ASN A 60 25.02 12.57 6.64
C ASN A 60 24.77 11.25 5.86
N ASP A 61 24.43 11.35 4.57
CA ASP A 61 24.32 10.27 3.58
C ASP A 61 23.16 9.27 3.62
N MET A 62 22.18 9.40 4.50
CA MET A 62 21.03 8.50 4.44
C MET A 62 20.08 8.88 3.30
N LYS A 63 20.19 8.16 2.20
CA LYS A 63 19.30 8.29 1.02
C LYS A 63 18.50 7.03 0.79
N CYS A 64 17.27 7.21 0.37
CA CYS A 64 16.45 6.09 -0.08
C CYS A 64 17.13 5.34 -1.22
N LYS A 65 17.35 4.04 -1.09
CA LYS A 65 17.99 3.20 -2.11
C LYS A 65 17.24 3.20 -3.45
N TYR A 66 15.94 3.49 -3.43
CA TYR A 66 15.09 3.48 -4.62
C TYR A 66 15.03 4.81 -5.34
N CYS A 67 14.69 5.89 -4.66
CA CYS A 67 14.43 7.20 -5.27
C CYS A 67 15.47 8.28 -4.91
N GLY A 68 16.46 7.97 -4.09
CA GLY A 68 17.48 8.91 -3.67
C GLY A 68 16.99 10.02 -2.72
N ALA A 69 15.74 9.98 -2.26
CA ALA A 69 15.21 10.96 -1.32
C ALA A 69 15.94 10.86 0.04
N ALA A 70 16.19 11.99 0.69
CA ALA A 70 16.75 12.01 2.03
C ALA A 70 15.81 11.31 3.04
N LEU A 71 16.38 10.46 3.89
CA LEU A 71 15.67 9.70 4.90
C LEU A 71 15.72 10.44 6.25
N ILE A 72 14.63 10.36 7.00
CA ILE A 72 14.50 10.91 8.35
C ILE A 72 14.91 9.85 9.39
N GLU A 73 14.68 8.59 9.08
CA GLU A 73 14.92 7.44 9.93
C GLU A 73 16.02 6.54 9.33
N LYS A 74 16.68 5.71 10.16
CA LYS A 74 17.65 4.70 9.71
C LYS A 74 16.96 3.54 8.95
N ASN A 75 16.25 3.88 7.90
CA ASN A 75 15.60 2.92 7.01
C ASN A 75 16.27 2.95 5.64
N ASP A 76 16.24 1.84 4.92
CA ASP A 76 16.78 1.76 3.57
C ASP A 76 15.92 2.49 2.54
N LEU A 77 14.62 2.66 2.83
CA LEU A 77 13.62 3.21 1.91
C LEU A 77 12.83 4.35 2.57
N CYS A 78 12.48 5.35 1.78
CA CYS A 78 11.53 6.37 2.23
C CYS A 78 10.10 5.80 2.33
N ARG A 79 9.22 6.46 3.09
CA ARG A 79 7.84 6.01 3.31
C ARG A 79 7.05 5.78 2.00
N VAL A 80 7.32 6.56 0.96
CA VAL A 80 6.66 6.40 -0.35
C VAL A 80 7.11 5.11 -1.03
N CYS A 81 8.42 4.84 -1.07
CA CYS A 81 8.95 3.62 -1.66
C CYS A 81 8.57 2.38 -0.87
N GLN A 82 8.55 2.44 0.47
CA GLN A 82 8.03 1.34 1.32
C GLN A 82 6.56 1.03 0.99
N ARG A 83 5.72 2.07 0.83
CA ARG A 83 4.32 1.88 0.43
C ARG A 83 4.20 1.25 -0.94
N TYR A 84 5.01 1.71 -1.91
CA TYR A 84 5.03 1.15 -3.26
C TYR A 84 5.42 -0.34 -3.26
N GLU A 85 6.47 -0.72 -2.54
CA GLU A 85 6.86 -2.13 -2.40
C GLU A 85 5.76 -2.96 -1.74
N LYS A 86 5.13 -2.43 -0.70
CA LYS A 86 4.02 -3.12 -0.04
C LYS A 86 2.82 -3.33 -0.96
N GLU A 87 2.47 -2.34 -1.79
CA GLU A 87 1.39 -2.48 -2.78
C GLU A 87 1.76 -3.45 -3.91
N LYS A 88 3.01 -3.48 -4.35
CA LYS A 88 3.50 -4.47 -5.30
C LYS A 88 3.34 -5.89 -4.76
N LEU A 89 3.83 -6.15 -3.54
CA LEU A 89 3.66 -7.44 -2.86
C LEU A 89 2.17 -7.81 -2.70
N ARG A 90 1.33 -6.84 -2.36
CA ARG A 90 -0.12 -7.04 -2.26
C ARG A 90 -0.72 -7.52 -3.58
N THR A 91 -0.33 -6.90 -4.69
CA THR A 91 -0.80 -7.28 -6.04
C THR A 91 -0.33 -8.69 -6.42
N GLU A 92 0.90 -9.05 -6.10
CA GLU A 92 1.45 -10.39 -6.32
C GLU A 92 0.67 -11.45 -5.50
N ILE A 93 0.40 -11.19 -4.21
CA ILE A 93 -0.38 -12.10 -3.37
C ILE A 93 -1.82 -12.24 -3.91
N VAL A 94 -2.45 -11.14 -4.35
CA VAL A 94 -3.79 -11.18 -4.97
C VAL A 94 -3.77 -12.08 -6.20
N SER A 95 -2.79 -11.94 -7.08
CA SER A 95 -2.65 -12.76 -8.29
C SER A 95 -2.54 -14.25 -7.95
N ILE A 96 -1.68 -14.58 -6.98
CA ILE A 96 -1.49 -15.98 -6.53
C ILE A 96 -2.79 -16.54 -5.93
N LEU A 97 -3.43 -15.81 -5.01
CA LEU A 97 -4.67 -16.25 -4.36
C LEU A 97 -5.90 -16.26 -5.30
N THR A 98 -5.84 -15.54 -6.40
CA THR A 98 -6.88 -15.63 -7.45
C THR A 98 -6.73 -16.90 -8.26
N SER A 99 -5.48 -17.33 -8.50
CA SER A 99 -5.19 -18.58 -9.21
C SER A 99 -5.36 -19.81 -8.30
N GLU A 100 -4.90 -19.70 -7.05
CA GLU A 100 -4.89 -20.78 -6.06
C GLU A 100 -5.50 -20.33 -4.72
N PRO A 101 -6.85 -20.19 -4.65
CA PRO A 101 -7.53 -19.60 -3.48
C PRO A 101 -7.37 -20.41 -2.17
N TRP A 102 -7.06 -21.70 -2.28
CA TRP A 102 -6.89 -22.61 -1.14
C TRP A 102 -5.57 -22.43 -0.40
N LEU A 103 -4.57 -21.73 -0.98
CA LEU A 103 -3.25 -21.61 -0.38
C LEU A 103 -3.30 -21.01 1.02
N ASN A 104 -2.51 -21.61 1.91
CA ASN A 104 -2.20 -21.06 3.23
C ASN A 104 -0.95 -20.15 3.16
N TYR A 105 -0.61 -19.50 4.28
CA TYR A 105 0.55 -18.62 4.36
C TYR A 105 1.87 -19.30 4.01
N ASN A 106 2.09 -20.52 4.56
CA ASN A 106 3.35 -21.26 4.35
C ASN A 106 3.53 -21.68 2.88
N ASP A 107 2.45 -22.04 2.21
CA ASP A 107 2.50 -22.38 0.79
C ASP A 107 2.72 -21.13 -0.08
N CYS A 108 2.09 -20.01 0.27
CA CYS A 108 2.30 -18.74 -0.42
C CYS A 108 3.75 -18.26 -0.34
N GLN A 109 4.47 -18.55 0.76
CA GLN A 109 5.89 -18.21 0.92
C GLN A 109 6.83 -18.88 -0.12
N LYS A 110 6.38 -19.94 -0.80
CA LYS A 110 7.13 -20.57 -1.89
C LYS A 110 7.15 -19.72 -3.16
N TYR A 111 6.13 -18.87 -3.33
CA TYR A 111 5.96 -17.99 -4.50
C TYR A 111 6.41 -16.55 -4.21
N VAL A 112 6.02 -16.01 -3.06
CA VAL A 112 6.33 -14.62 -2.67
C VAL A 112 6.64 -14.53 -1.19
N LYS A 113 7.76 -13.88 -0.84
CA LYS A 113 8.13 -13.63 0.55
C LYS A 113 7.37 -12.39 1.07
N CYS A 114 6.43 -12.62 1.95
CA CYS A 114 5.64 -11.55 2.58
C CYS A 114 5.48 -11.80 4.08
N ASP A 115 5.09 -10.78 4.84
CA ASP A 115 4.70 -10.98 6.23
C ASP A 115 3.29 -11.58 6.34
N LYS A 116 3.04 -12.28 7.45
CA LYS A 116 1.76 -12.96 7.68
C LYS A 116 0.59 -11.98 7.76
N MET A 117 0.80 -10.79 8.33
CA MET A 117 -0.26 -9.79 8.45
C MET A 117 -0.71 -9.28 7.08
N LEU A 118 0.23 -9.07 6.16
CA LEU A 118 -0.08 -8.68 4.80
C LEU A 118 -0.86 -9.78 4.07
N PHE A 119 -0.39 -11.04 4.16
CA PHE A 119 -1.08 -12.18 3.57
C PHE A 119 -2.52 -12.31 4.09
N ASP A 120 -2.70 -12.31 5.42
CA ASP A 120 -4.01 -12.45 6.06
C ASP A 120 -4.94 -11.27 5.67
N SER A 121 -4.42 -10.04 5.61
CA SER A 121 -5.16 -8.87 5.17
C SER A 121 -5.66 -9.03 3.73
N VAL A 122 -4.79 -9.47 2.81
CA VAL A 122 -5.16 -9.70 1.40
C VAL A 122 -6.18 -10.83 1.28
N LYS A 123 -5.94 -11.96 1.94
CA LYS A 123 -6.84 -13.12 1.90
C LYS A 123 -8.21 -12.77 2.46
N ASN A 124 -8.28 -12.00 3.55
CA ASN A 124 -9.55 -11.54 4.11
C ASN A 124 -10.28 -10.55 3.18
N SER A 125 -9.55 -9.65 2.51
CA SER A 125 -10.14 -8.73 1.52
C SER A 125 -10.74 -9.50 0.34
N LEU A 126 -10.05 -10.53 -0.16
CA LEU A 126 -10.56 -11.41 -1.22
C LEU A 126 -11.78 -12.21 -0.76
N LYS A 127 -11.76 -12.74 0.47
CA LYS A 127 -12.95 -13.40 1.06
C LYS A 127 -14.16 -12.46 1.08
N GLN A 128 -13.98 -11.25 1.59
CA GLN A 128 -15.07 -10.27 1.64
C GLN A 128 -15.61 -9.95 0.25
N TYR A 129 -14.72 -9.75 -0.73
CA TYR A 129 -15.10 -9.46 -2.11
C TYR A 129 -15.97 -10.58 -2.72
N TYR A 130 -15.50 -11.84 -2.69
CA TYR A 130 -16.22 -12.96 -3.28
C TYR A 130 -17.49 -13.32 -2.49
N TYR A 131 -17.47 -13.19 -1.16
CA TYR A 131 -18.67 -13.43 -0.34
C TYR A 131 -19.75 -12.39 -0.62
N ALA A 132 -19.39 -11.12 -0.79
CA ALA A 132 -20.35 -10.08 -1.18
C ALA A 132 -20.97 -10.37 -2.56
N LYS A 133 -20.18 -10.82 -3.54
CA LYS A 133 -20.71 -11.22 -4.85
C LYS A 133 -21.71 -12.37 -4.76
N VAL A 134 -21.38 -13.41 -3.98
CA VAL A 134 -22.28 -14.56 -3.76
C VAL A 134 -23.57 -14.12 -3.07
N TYR A 135 -23.48 -13.29 -2.05
CA TYR A 135 -24.62 -12.74 -1.34
C TYR A 135 -25.55 -11.94 -2.24
N ASN A 136 -24.99 -11.07 -3.07
CA ASN A 136 -25.75 -10.22 -3.99
C ASN A 136 -26.26 -10.95 -5.24
N ASN A 137 -26.02 -12.27 -5.36
CA ASN A 137 -26.32 -13.07 -6.57
C ASN A 137 -25.67 -12.49 -7.85
N GLN A 138 -24.46 -11.89 -7.72
CA GLN A 138 -23.68 -11.31 -8.80
C GLN A 138 -22.48 -12.19 -9.18
N SER A 139 -22.38 -13.38 -8.60
CA SER A 139 -21.29 -14.34 -8.82
C SER A 139 -21.63 -15.33 -9.93
N ASP A 140 -20.64 -15.64 -10.75
CA ASP A 140 -20.69 -16.81 -11.61
C ASP A 140 -20.23 -18.08 -10.87
N ILE A 141 -20.34 -19.24 -11.53
CA ILE A 141 -19.96 -20.55 -10.95
C ILE A 141 -18.49 -20.57 -10.51
N ARG A 142 -17.61 -19.92 -11.26
CA ARG A 142 -16.17 -19.86 -10.95
C ARG A 142 -15.90 -19.04 -9.69
N GLU A 143 -16.57 -17.91 -9.56
CA GLU A 143 -16.48 -17.02 -8.39
C GLU A 143 -17.07 -17.66 -7.14
N GLU A 144 -18.18 -18.42 -7.28
CA GLU A 144 -18.76 -19.21 -6.21
C GLU A 144 -17.78 -20.29 -5.71
N MET A 145 -17.14 -21.02 -6.63
CA MET A 145 -16.12 -22.00 -6.27
C MET A 145 -14.89 -21.34 -5.61
N THR A 146 -14.50 -20.16 -6.09
CA THR A 146 -13.43 -19.38 -5.45
C THR A 146 -13.79 -19.00 -4.01
N ALA A 147 -15.02 -18.56 -3.76
CA ALA A 147 -15.51 -18.27 -2.42
C ALA A 147 -15.47 -19.52 -1.51
N VAL A 148 -15.86 -20.68 -2.03
CA VAL A 148 -15.82 -21.97 -1.32
C VAL A 148 -14.37 -22.34 -0.97
N MET A 149 -13.44 -22.28 -1.93
CA MET A 149 -12.02 -22.57 -1.73
C MET A 149 -11.37 -21.61 -0.72
N LEU A 150 -11.66 -20.31 -0.81
CA LEU A 150 -11.19 -19.32 0.17
C LEU A 150 -11.71 -19.61 1.59
N LYS A 151 -12.94 -20.14 1.72
CA LYS A 151 -13.55 -20.46 3.00
C LYS A 151 -13.00 -21.74 3.61
N THR A 152 -12.85 -22.78 2.82
CA THR A 152 -12.43 -24.13 3.27
C THR A 152 -10.91 -24.29 3.32
N GLY A 153 -10.17 -23.58 2.46
CA GLY A 153 -8.73 -23.81 2.23
C GLY A 153 -8.47 -25.16 1.53
N MET A 154 -9.47 -25.73 0.87
CA MET A 154 -9.37 -27.02 0.17
C MET A 154 -9.18 -26.81 -1.32
N GLN A 155 -8.41 -27.69 -1.95
CA GLN A 155 -8.26 -27.77 -3.41
C GLN A 155 -9.59 -28.18 -4.06
N PRO A 156 -9.86 -27.79 -5.32
CA PRO A 156 -11.13 -28.04 -5.97
C PRO A 156 -11.50 -29.53 -6.08
N ASP A 157 -10.52 -30.39 -6.28
CA ASP A 157 -10.67 -31.85 -6.34
C ASP A 157 -11.13 -32.50 -5.02
N LYS A 158 -10.92 -31.80 -3.89
CA LYS A 158 -11.33 -32.25 -2.55
C LYS A 158 -12.67 -31.68 -2.09
N ILE A 159 -13.32 -30.85 -2.91
CA ILE A 159 -14.58 -30.20 -2.59
C ILE A 159 -15.70 -30.98 -3.27
N SER A 160 -16.54 -31.68 -2.47
CA SER A 160 -17.76 -32.31 -3.02
C SER A 160 -18.79 -31.26 -3.40
N GLU A 161 -19.60 -31.56 -4.40
CA GLU A 161 -20.70 -30.69 -4.86
C GLU A 161 -21.64 -30.32 -3.71
N GLN A 162 -22.00 -31.28 -2.88
CA GLN A 162 -22.87 -31.07 -1.72
C GLN A 162 -22.27 -30.10 -0.70
N LEU A 163 -20.94 -30.18 -0.44
CA LEU A 163 -20.24 -29.24 0.43
C LEU A 163 -20.25 -27.83 -0.16
N ALA A 164 -19.95 -27.69 -1.46
CA ALA A 164 -20.00 -26.42 -2.16
C ALA A 164 -21.38 -25.77 -2.07
N GLN A 165 -22.44 -26.51 -2.40
CA GLN A 165 -23.83 -26.02 -2.33
C GLN A 165 -24.23 -25.57 -0.92
N ASN A 166 -23.84 -26.32 0.12
CA ASN A 166 -24.13 -25.96 1.51
C ASN A 166 -23.43 -24.65 1.93
N ILE A 167 -22.17 -24.47 1.51
CA ILE A 167 -21.41 -23.26 1.78
C ILE A 167 -22.02 -22.05 1.06
N ILE A 168 -22.36 -22.19 -0.22
CA ILE A 168 -22.99 -21.13 -1.03
C ILE A 168 -24.34 -20.72 -0.43
N LYS A 169 -25.19 -21.69 -0.09
CA LYS A 169 -26.47 -21.44 0.62
C LYS A 169 -26.23 -20.69 1.95
N GLY A 170 -25.19 -21.08 2.69
CA GLY A 170 -24.82 -20.41 3.93
C GLY A 170 -24.33 -18.98 3.74
N LEU A 171 -23.60 -18.70 2.66
CA LEU A 171 -23.14 -17.34 2.32
C LEU A 171 -24.31 -16.45 1.88
N ARG A 172 -25.27 -16.97 1.12
CA ARG A 172 -26.48 -16.24 0.69
C ARG A 172 -27.44 -15.89 1.83
N ARG A 173 -27.33 -16.55 2.99
CA ARG A 173 -28.20 -16.31 4.16
C ARG A 173 -27.59 -15.41 5.24
N LYS A 174 -26.29 -15.21 5.24
CA LYS A 174 -25.56 -14.66 6.41
C LYS A 174 -25.22 -13.17 6.33
N TYR A 175 -25.59 -12.50 5.28
CA TYR A 175 -25.39 -11.06 5.16
C TYR A 175 -26.69 -10.30 5.21
#